data_551ee470909892cb43c4443d445907af
#
_entry.id   551ee470909892cb43c4443d445907af
#
_cell.length_a   1.000
_cell.length_b   1.000
_cell.length_c   1.000
_cell.angle_alpha   90.00
_cell.angle_beta   90.00
_cell.angle_gamma   90.00
#
_symmetry.space_group_name_H-M   'P 1'
#
loop_
_entity.id
_entity.type
_entity.pdbx_description
1 polymer ?
#
loop_
_entity_poly.entity_id
_entity_poly.type
_entity_poly.pdbx_seq_one_letter_code
_entity_poly.pdbx_strand_id
1 'polypeptide(L)'
;MKMLKIVFYITVLSAFTYCSTGNVKVGDKYLLGDVPKEISSVESKNDPFLTKLQVDMKELVGHDDLIFDSDLQLGYASGMDGWIWKLDFQKGIAEKWVKPPVNPAGMSYSGAAKDKILFCASRLGGESYSEKDRVGLYEVEIKTKIIQALVTNLPKTDKQEFEKVYLSEERKTIRQNQLDSSNSRPFSLCNDLAVSKDGKRIYITEPFEREDASMGSGAVPEAIGLYPHGKLWLYDREKDSISLVLNGFTFIDGILLEEGKAGEESVIFTETTKFRILRADISGNNKGKVQVLFENLPGLADGLERDEKGRIWVGIIKPRSGLVNFVHRNPWIKSFLLSLPQKLLPIAKKTGILVLDRTGERALYYVMHDGTKIRDISVAVPYGKKAYFPVFDKTSRGLYSVPLETFLLGD
;
A
#
# COMPACT_ATOMS: atom_id res chain seq x y z
N MET A 1 -6.75 51.93 10.64
CA MET A 1 -6.76 50.50 10.99
C MET A 1 -7.86 49.65 10.33
N LYS A 2 -9.12 50.11 10.24
CA LYS A 2 -10.20 49.37 9.55
C LYS A 2 -10.02 49.23 8.04
N MET A 3 -9.55 50.29 7.35
CA MET A 3 -9.26 50.21 5.89
C MET A 3 -8.11 49.29 5.53
N LEU A 4 -7.07 49.22 6.37
CA LEU A 4 -5.93 48.30 6.11
C LEU A 4 -6.32 46.82 6.21
N LYS A 5 -7.28 46.48 7.10
CA LYS A 5 -7.85 45.11 7.19
C LYS A 5 -8.70 44.74 6.00
N ILE A 6 -9.47 45.71 5.46
CA ILE A 6 -10.32 45.47 4.27
C ILE A 6 -9.46 45.27 3.03
N VAL A 7 -8.37 46.08 2.85
CA VAL A 7 -7.41 45.90 1.75
C VAL A 7 -6.68 44.58 1.87
N PHE A 8 -6.28 44.14 3.06
CA PHE A 8 -5.67 42.84 3.28
C PHE A 8 -6.63 41.69 2.96
N TYR A 9 -7.91 41.78 3.35
CA TYR A 9 -8.92 40.77 3.00
C TYR A 9 -9.21 40.74 1.49
N ILE A 10 -9.26 41.89 0.81
CA ILE A 10 -9.49 41.94 -0.64
C ILE A 10 -8.27 41.41 -1.41
N THR A 11 -7.04 41.71 -0.94
CA THR A 11 -5.81 41.19 -1.55
C THR A 11 -5.66 39.67 -1.34
N VAL A 12 -6.07 39.17 -0.19
CA VAL A 12 -6.12 37.72 0.07
C VAL A 12 -7.21 37.04 -0.78
N LEU A 13 -8.41 37.65 -0.90
CA LEU A 13 -9.44 37.12 -1.78
C LEU A 13 -9.04 37.17 -3.28
N SER A 14 -8.37 38.24 -3.74
CA SER A 14 -7.92 38.34 -5.14
C SER A 14 -6.72 37.42 -5.43
N ALA A 15 -5.88 37.12 -4.45
CA ALA A 15 -4.85 36.07 -4.57
C ALA A 15 -5.46 34.67 -4.71
N PHE A 16 -6.63 34.42 -4.10
CA PHE A 16 -7.35 33.16 -4.25
C PHE A 16 -7.96 32.96 -5.65
N THR A 17 -8.24 34.03 -6.40
CA THR A 17 -8.79 33.95 -7.76
C THR A 17 -7.70 33.80 -8.84
N TYR A 18 -6.42 34.05 -8.53
CA TYR A 18 -5.33 33.98 -9.51
C TYR A 18 -4.47 32.70 -9.46
N CYS A 19 -4.71 31.82 -8.49
CA CYS A 19 -4.01 30.53 -8.39
C CYS A 19 -4.85 29.35 -8.87
N SER A 20 -5.60 29.48 -9.96
CA SER A 20 -6.11 28.32 -10.67
C SER A 20 -5.07 27.86 -11.70
N THR A 21 -3.93 27.43 -11.23
CA THR A 21 -2.93 26.80 -12.09
C THR A 21 -3.26 25.32 -12.22
N GLY A 22 -3.67 24.95 -13.44
CA GLY A 22 -3.74 23.56 -13.88
C GLY A 22 -5.09 22.89 -13.58
N ASN A 23 -5.57 22.15 -14.56
CA ASN A 23 -6.79 21.34 -14.56
C ASN A 23 -6.69 20.12 -13.58
N VAL A 24 -6.44 20.37 -12.30
CA VAL A 24 -6.52 19.29 -11.30
C VAL A 24 -8.00 19.02 -11.06
N LYS A 25 -8.52 17.95 -11.64
CA LYS A 25 -9.87 17.47 -11.34
C LYS A 25 -9.89 17.00 -9.90
N VAL A 26 -10.55 17.74 -9.06
CA VAL A 26 -10.78 17.39 -7.65
C VAL A 26 -11.90 16.35 -7.59
N GLY A 27 -11.69 15.26 -6.85
CA GLY A 27 -12.69 14.21 -6.66
C GLY A 27 -13.99 14.73 -6.04
N ASP A 28 -15.03 13.95 -6.17
CA ASP A 28 -16.36 14.26 -5.66
C ASP A 28 -16.41 14.35 -4.12
N LYS A 29 -17.54 14.81 -3.60
CA LYS A 29 -17.83 14.77 -2.17
C LYS A 29 -17.85 13.32 -1.69
N TYR A 30 -17.10 13.03 -0.64
CA TYR A 30 -17.07 11.72 0.01
C TYR A 30 -17.44 11.84 1.48
N LEU A 31 -18.42 11.05 1.91
CA LEU A 31 -18.96 11.10 3.27
C LEU A 31 -18.43 9.91 4.08
N LEU A 32 -17.56 10.19 5.02
CA LEU A 32 -17.13 9.23 6.02
C LEU A 32 -18.13 9.22 7.18
N GLY A 33 -18.66 8.03 7.45
CA GLY A 33 -19.49 7.74 8.62
C GLY A 33 -18.68 7.56 9.90
N ASP A 34 -19.31 7.10 10.97
CA ASP A 34 -18.62 6.71 12.20
C ASP A 34 -17.81 5.42 11.99
N VAL A 35 -16.79 5.20 12.82
CA VAL A 35 -16.06 3.94 12.85
C VAL A 35 -17.03 2.81 13.19
N PRO A 36 -17.01 1.67 12.46
CA PRO A 36 -17.90 0.54 12.74
C PRO A 36 -17.81 0.08 14.18
N LYS A 37 -18.97 -0.25 14.77
CA LYS A 37 -19.03 -0.75 16.15
C LYS A 37 -18.24 -2.05 16.34
N GLU A 38 -18.17 -2.89 15.32
CA GLU A 38 -17.38 -4.10 15.32
C GLU A 38 -15.89 -3.81 15.59
N ILE A 39 -15.34 -2.75 15.00
CA ILE A 39 -13.95 -2.35 15.22
C ILE A 39 -13.78 -1.71 16.60
N SER A 40 -14.66 -0.76 16.95
CA SER A 40 -14.55 -0.07 18.26
C SER A 40 -14.80 -1.00 19.45
N SER A 41 -15.58 -2.07 19.29
CA SER A 41 -15.84 -3.04 20.36
C SER A 41 -14.63 -3.94 20.66
N VAL A 42 -13.72 -4.12 19.72
CA VAL A 42 -12.47 -4.90 19.88
C VAL A 42 -11.24 -4.01 20.06
N GLU A 43 -11.44 -2.72 20.30
CA GLU A 43 -10.33 -1.81 20.59
C GLU A 43 -9.66 -2.18 21.90
N SER A 44 -8.37 -2.45 21.82
CA SER A 44 -7.57 -2.82 23.00
C SER A 44 -7.37 -1.61 23.91
N LYS A 45 -7.69 -1.79 25.18
CA LYS A 45 -7.40 -0.80 26.23
C LYS A 45 -5.91 -0.75 26.58
N ASN A 46 -5.18 -1.82 26.29
CA ASN A 46 -3.75 -1.94 26.51
C ASN A 46 -3.02 -1.78 25.20
N ASP A 47 -2.16 -0.79 25.10
CA ASP A 47 -1.31 -0.58 23.94
C ASP A 47 -0.05 -1.49 24.02
N PRO A 48 0.04 -2.55 23.19
CA PRO A 48 1.16 -3.48 23.24
C PRO A 48 2.46 -2.83 22.79
N PHE A 49 2.41 -1.79 21.98
CA PHE A 49 3.59 -1.06 21.53
C PHE A 49 4.25 -0.26 22.66
N LEU A 50 3.48 0.17 23.67
CA LEU A 50 4.06 0.82 24.86
C LEU A 50 4.75 -0.18 25.80
N THR A 51 4.25 -1.40 25.90
CA THR A 51 4.62 -2.34 26.98
C THR A 51 5.42 -3.55 26.52
N LYS A 52 5.27 -4.00 25.27
CA LYS A 52 5.81 -5.25 24.73
C LYS A 52 6.63 -5.10 23.46
N LEU A 53 6.77 -3.87 22.92
CA LEU A 53 7.55 -3.62 21.74
C LEU A 53 9.02 -4.01 21.95
N GLN A 54 9.54 -4.82 21.05
CA GLN A 54 10.94 -5.19 20.94
C GLN A 54 11.54 -4.55 19.70
N VAL A 55 12.80 -4.18 19.75
CA VAL A 55 13.54 -3.58 18.65
C VAL A 55 14.86 -4.31 18.51
N ASP A 56 14.94 -5.18 17.52
CA ASP A 56 16.12 -5.95 17.18
C ASP A 56 16.83 -5.34 15.95
N MET A 57 18.02 -5.81 15.57
CA MET A 57 18.74 -5.46 14.34
C MET A 57 18.75 -3.93 14.08
N LYS A 58 19.30 -3.15 15.01
CA LYS A 58 19.22 -1.66 15.02
C LYS A 58 19.86 -0.98 13.83
N GLU A 59 20.65 -1.67 13.03
CA GLU A 59 21.23 -1.22 11.77
C GLU A 59 20.20 -1.16 10.63
N LEU A 60 19.10 -1.94 10.72
CA LEU A 60 18.02 -1.91 9.73
C LEU A 60 17.34 -0.54 9.73
N VAL A 61 17.21 0.04 8.55
CA VAL A 61 16.49 1.30 8.34
C VAL A 61 14.98 1.07 8.32
N GLY A 62 14.18 2.13 8.33
CA GLY A 62 12.76 2.04 8.02
C GLY A 62 12.53 1.28 6.72
N HIS A 63 11.50 0.47 6.67
CA HIS A 63 11.22 -0.43 5.56
C HIS A 63 9.71 -0.55 5.38
N ASP A 64 9.29 -0.83 4.16
CA ASP A 64 7.89 -0.88 3.76
C ASP A 64 7.30 -2.26 3.97
N ASP A 65 8.05 -3.29 3.61
CA ASP A 65 7.60 -4.68 3.66
C ASP A 65 8.70 -5.63 4.16
N LEU A 66 8.29 -6.85 4.54
CA LEU A 66 9.12 -7.86 5.18
C LEU A 66 8.63 -9.26 4.83
N ILE A 67 9.51 -10.12 4.34
CA ILE A 67 9.23 -11.54 4.08
C ILE A 67 10.20 -12.43 4.82
N PHE A 68 9.76 -13.65 5.17
CA PHE A 68 10.53 -14.64 5.90
C PHE A 68 10.71 -15.94 5.13
N ASP A 69 11.83 -16.62 5.34
CA ASP A 69 11.97 -18.02 4.95
C ASP A 69 11.13 -18.93 5.86
N SER A 70 11.01 -20.21 5.45
CA SER A 70 10.12 -21.16 6.16
C SER A 70 10.54 -21.45 7.59
N ASP A 71 11.80 -21.23 7.94
CA ASP A 71 12.37 -21.66 9.21
C ASP A 71 12.73 -20.49 10.15
N LEU A 72 12.34 -19.27 9.78
CA LEU A 72 12.72 -18.03 10.49
C LEU A 72 14.23 -17.90 10.71
N GLN A 73 15.03 -18.39 9.78
CA GLN A 73 16.48 -18.21 9.83
C GLN A 73 16.91 -16.94 9.10
N LEU A 74 16.24 -16.68 7.98
CA LEU A 74 16.49 -15.51 7.14
C LEU A 74 15.18 -14.75 6.89
N GLY A 75 15.33 -13.46 6.61
CA GLY A 75 14.26 -12.62 6.11
C GLY A 75 14.82 -11.56 5.18
N TYR A 76 13.93 -10.85 4.50
CA TYR A 76 14.29 -9.74 3.62
C TYR A 76 13.34 -8.59 3.86
N ALA A 77 13.89 -7.37 3.91
CA ALA A 77 13.12 -6.15 4.14
C ALA A 77 13.36 -5.13 3.02
N SER A 78 12.32 -4.46 2.55
CA SER A 78 12.38 -3.42 1.55
C SER A 78 12.72 -2.07 2.19
N GLY A 79 14.03 -1.78 2.32
CA GLY A 79 14.53 -0.60 3.03
C GLY A 79 14.24 0.71 2.30
N MET A 80 13.85 1.73 3.05
CA MET A 80 13.62 3.09 2.54
C MET A 80 14.91 3.84 2.16
N ASP A 81 16.05 3.18 2.20
CA ASP A 81 17.33 3.67 1.70
C ASP A 81 17.69 3.13 0.31
N GLY A 82 16.72 2.49 -0.36
CA GLY A 82 16.87 1.93 -1.68
C GLY A 82 17.50 0.54 -1.74
N TRP A 83 17.72 -0.11 -0.60
CA TRP A 83 18.27 -1.46 -0.54
C TRP A 83 17.21 -2.47 -0.13
N ILE A 84 17.27 -3.67 -0.67
CA ILE A 84 16.71 -4.84 -0.01
C ILE A 84 17.74 -5.28 1.03
N TRP A 85 17.30 -5.38 2.28
CA TRP A 85 18.11 -5.83 3.41
C TRP A 85 17.89 -7.32 3.63
N LYS A 86 18.94 -8.04 4.00
CA LYS A 86 18.89 -9.41 4.46
C LYS A 86 18.98 -9.44 5.97
N LEU A 87 18.10 -10.18 6.58
CA LEU A 87 18.00 -10.37 8.03
C LEU A 87 18.45 -11.79 8.37
N ASP A 88 19.44 -11.92 9.23
CA ASP A 88 19.93 -13.19 9.75
C ASP A 88 19.51 -13.31 11.23
N PHE A 89 18.47 -14.08 11.48
CA PHE A 89 17.90 -14.22 12.82
C PHE A 89 18.75 -15.07 13.77
N GLN A 90 19.63 -15.94 13.23
CA GLN A 90 20.55 -16.71 14.05
C GLN A 90 21.66 -15.82 14.59
N LYS A 91 22.15 -14.88 13.79
CA LYS A 91 23.19 -13.93 14.19
C LYS A 91 22.62 -12.65 14.82
N GLY A 92 21.33 -12.36 14.65
CA GLY A 92 20.70 -11.15 15.12
C GLY A 92 21.18 -9.88 14.38
N ILE A 93 21.51 -9.97 13.09
CA ILE A 93 22.04 -8.88 12.28
C ILE A 93 21.20 -8.62 11.04
N ALA A 94 21.16 -7.37 10.58
CA ALA A 94 20.65 -6.98 9.26
C ALA A 94 21.80 -6.40 8.40
N GLU A 95 21.85 -6.73 7.14
CA GLU A 95 22.86 -6.26 6.20
C GLU A 95 22.24 -5.82 4.88
N LYS A 96 22.84 -4.81 4.23
CA LYS A 96 22.48 -4.42 2.87
C LYS A 96 22.81 -5.56 1.93
N TRP A 97 21.81 -6.06 1.20
CA TRP A 97 21.96 -7.27 0.41
C TRP A 97 21.98 -7.01 -1.09
N VAL A 98 20.95 -6.33 -1.64
CA VAL A 98 20.81 -6.01 -3.06
C VAL A 98 20.25 -4.60 -3.20
N LYS A 99 20.75 -3.86 -4.19
CA LYS A 99 20.26 -2.51 -4.50
C LYS A 99 19.49 -2.51 -5.82
N PRO A 100 18.16 -2.43 -5.80
CA PRO A 100 17.33 -2.18 -6.98
C PRO A 100 17.58 -0.84 -7.65
N PRO A 101 17.12 -0.64 -8.90
CA PRO A 101 17.27 0.64 -9.60
C PRO A 101 16.47 1.77 -8.96
N VAL A 102 15.30 1.47 -8.37
CA VAL A 102 14.47 2.39 -7.57
C VAL A 102 14.12 1.72 -6.24
N ASN A 103 13.48 2.44 -5.33
CA ASN A 103 13.24 1.95 -3.98
C ASN A 103 12.31 0.72 -3.97
N PRO A 104 12.69 -0.39 -3.30
CA PRO A 104 11.81 -1.54 -3.15
C PRO A 104 10.59 -1.20 -2.27
N ALA A 105 9.45 -1.82 -2.56
CA ALA A 105 8.20 -1.73 -1.82
C ALA A 105 7.72 -3.14 -1.44
N GLY A 106 6.47 -3.52 -1.75
CA GLY A 106 5.94 -4.84 -1.47
C GLY A 106 6.79 -5.97 -2.07
N MET A 107 6.92 -7.07 -1.33
CA MET A 107 7.78 -8.21 -1.70
C MET A 107 7.05 -9.54 -1.49
N SER A 108 7.41 -10.55 -2.28
CA SER A 108 6.96 -11.93 -2.09
C SER A 108 7.98 -12.91 -2.66
N TYR A 109 7.98 -14.15 -2.17
CA TYR A 109 8.69 -15.20 -2.86
C TYR A 109 8.03 -15.53 -4.20
N SER A 110 8.84 -15.85 -5.20
CA SER A 110 8.39 -16.13 -6.57
C SER A 110 7.68 -17.48 -6.73
N GLY A 111 7.61 -18.30 -5.67
CA GLY A 111 6.98 -19.61 -5.66
C GLY A 111 7.47 -20.47 -4.51
N ALA A 112 7.04 -21.74 -4.48
CA ALA A 112 7.30 -22.67 -3.37
C ALA A 112 8.80 -22.97 -3.12
N ALA A 113 9.65 -22.88 -4.15
CA ALA A 113 11.09 -23.10 -4.02
C ALA A 113 11.80 -22.00 -3.21
N LYS A 114 11.19 -20.82 -3.09
CA LYS A 114 11.74 -19.66 -2.37
C LYS A 114 13.20 -19.30 -2.75
N ASP A 115 13.60 -19.59 -3.98
CA ASP A 115 14.93 -19.29 -4.53
C ASP A 115 15.04 -17.91 -5.15
N LYS A 116 13.89 -17.25 -5.33
CA LYS A 116 13.76 -15.91 -5.92
C LYS A 116 12.77 -15.06 -5.14
N ILE A 117 13.00 -13.76 -5.13
CA ILE A 117 12.13 -12.75 -4.55
C ILE A 117 11.59 -11.87 -5.66
N LEU A 118 10.26 -11.76 -5.73
CA LEU A 118 9.55 -10.76 -6.50
C LEU A 118 9.40 -9.50 -5.64
N PHE A 119 9.56 -8.35 -6.25
CA PHE A 119 9.34 -7.09 -5.54
C PHE A 119 8.84 -5.99 -6.47
N CYS A 120 7.94 -5.20 -5.97
CA CYS A 120 7.63 -3.90 -6.53
C CYS A 120 8.78 -2.93 -6.25
N ALA A 121 9.08 -2.06 -7.20
CA ALA A 121 10.07 -1.00 -7.02
C ALA A 121 9.54 0.32 -7.58
N SER A 122 9.58 1.35 -6.75
CA SER A 122 8.98 2.66 -7.03
C SER A 122 9.87 3.82 -6.59
N ARG A 123 9.63 4.97 -7.16
CA ARG A 123 10.31 6.19 -6.71
C ARG A 123 9.86 6.55 -5.30
N LEU A 124 10.78 7.02 -4.47
CA LEU A 124 10.49 7.50 -3.13
C LEU A 124 10.52 9.03 -3.13
N GLY A 125 9.50 9.64 -2.56
CA GLY A 125 9.37 11.09 -2.54
C GLY A 125 10.58 11.78 -1.90
N GLY A 126 11.09 12.83 -2.59
CA GLY A 126 12.27 13.58 -2.17
C GLY A 126 13.62 12.98 -2.57
N GLU A 127 13.64 11.83 -3.29
CA GLU A 127 14.84 11.23 -3.87
C GLU A 127 14.96 11.55 -5.36
N SER A 128 16.20 11.49 -5.87
CA SER A 128 16.51 11.68 -7.30
C SER A 128 16.86 10.35 -7.95
N TYR A 129 16.32 10.10 -9.13
CA TYR A 129 16.55 8.89 -9.91
C TYR A 129 16.97 9.22 -11.33
N SER A 130 17.74 8.34 -11.94
CA SER A 130 18.11 8.45 -13.35
C SER A 130 16.88 8.16 -14.24
N GLU A 131 16.85 8.71 -15.45
CA GLU A 131 15.82 8.37 -16.44
C GLU A 131 15.83 6.89 -16.86
N LYS A 132 16.95 6.19 -16.64
CA LYS A 132 17.07 4.75 -16.89
C LYS A 132 16.47 3.91 -15.77
N ASP A 133 16.29 4.48 -14.58
CA ASP A 133 15.74 3.79 -13.43
C ASP A 133 14.22 3.70 -13.58
N ARG A 134 13.73 2.51 -13.88
CA ARG A 134 12.32 2.24 -14.16
C ARG A 134 11.59 1.76 -12.92
N VAL A 135 10.39 2.29 -12.73
CA VAL A 135 9.40 1.75 -11.79
C VAL A 135 8.85 0.45 -12.36
N GLY A 136 8.54 -0.52 -11.52
CA GLY A 136 7.92 -1.76 -11.99
C GLY A 136 8.07 -2.96 -11.08
N LEU A 137 7.70 -4.12 -11.62
CA LEU A 137 7.90 -5.42 -11.01
C LEU A 137 9.27 -5.97 -11.40
N TYR A 138 10.00 -6.45 -10.41
CA TYR A 138 11.31 -7.04 -10.54
C TYR A 138 11.37 -8.40 -9.84
N GLU A 139 12.34 -9.20 -10.26
CA GLU A 139 12.72 -10.46 -9.60
C GLU A 139 14.21 -10.45 -9.31
N VAL A 140 14.60 -10.95 -8.14
CA VAL A 140 16.01 -11.18 -7.80
C VAL A 140 16.23 -12.65 -7.42
N GLU A 141 17.23 -13.26 -8.01
CA GLU A 141 17.68 -14.60 -7.63
C GLU A 141 18.51 -14.52 -6.35
N ILE A 142 18.13 -15.27 -5.32
CA ILE A 142 18.75 -15.16 -3.98
C ILE A 142 20.24 -15.55 -4.02
N LYS A 143 20.61 -16.59 -4.75
CA LYS A 143 21.97 -17.11 -4.79
C LYS A 143 22.93 -16.19 -5.56
N THR A 144 22.52 -15.70 -6.71
CA THR A 144 23.37 -14.91 -7.62
C THR A 144 23.24 -13.41 -7.40
N LYS A 145 22.17 -12.95 -6.74
CA LYS A 145 21.79 -11.55 -6.57
C LYS A 145 21.53 -10.82 -7.90
N ILE A 146 21.27 -11.57 -8.97
CA ILE A 146 20.94 -10.98 -10.27
C ILE A 146 19.49 -10.48 -10.23
N ILE A 147 19.33 -9.19 -10.55
CA ILE A 147 18.00 -8.55 -10.66
C ILE A 147 17.57 -8.60 -12.12
N GLN A 148 16.32 -8.99 -12.35
CA GLN A 148 15.65 -8.96 -13.65
C GLN A 148 14.40 -8.09 -13.56
N ALA A 149 14.22 -7.15 -14.50
CA ALA A 149 12.96 -6.46 -14.68
C ALA A 149 11.95 -7.38 -15.37
N LEU A 150 10.77 -7.53 -14.80
CA LEU A 150 9.69 -8.32 -15.37
C LEU A 150 8.66 -7.43 -16.07
N VAL A 151 8.17 -6.38 -15.40
CA VAL A 151 7.19 -5.44 -15.95
C VAL A 151 7.59 -4.03 -15.57
N THR A 152 7.90 -3.19 -16.58
CA THR A 152 8.20 -1.76 -16.39
C THR A 152 7.31 -0.84 -17.20
N ASN A 153 6.55 -1.41 -18.13
CA ASN A 153 5.54 -0.71 -18.91
C ASN A 153 4.20 -1.41 -18.78
N LEU A 154 3.14 -0.63 -18.76
CA LEU A 154 1.76 -1.09 -18.66
C LEU A 154 0.98 -0.67 -19.89
N PRO A 155 -0.04 -1.45 -20.31
CA PRO A 155 -0.95 -1.02 -21.36
C PRO A 155 -1.60 0.32 -21.02
N LYS A 156 -1.77 1.20 -22.01
CA LYS A 156 -2.59 2.40 -21.86
C LYS A 156 -4.04 2.01 -21.61
N THR A 157 -4.70 2.73 -20.70
CA THR A 157 -6.13 2.57 -20.41
C THR A 157 -6.88 3.76 -21.00
N ASP A 158 -7.71 3.50 -22.02
CA ASP A 158 -8.37 4.57 -22.81
C ASP A 158 -9.53 5.24 -22.07
N LYS A 159 -10.03 4.65 -21.00
CA LYS A 159 -11.17 5.17 -20.24
C LYS A 159 -10.93 5.14 -18.76
N GLN A 160 -11.21 6.26 -18.11
CA GLN A 160 -11.40 6.31 -16.67
C GLN A 160 -12.75 5.62 -16.39
N GLU A 161 -12.68 4.43 -15.76
CA GLU A 161 -13.85 3.70 -15.27
C GLU A 161 -13.90 3.82 -13.75
N PHE A 162 -15.04 3.53 -13.17
CA PHE A 162 -15.26 3.60 -11.74
C PHE A 162 -15.57 2.20 -11.19
N GLU A 163 -14.73 1.72 -10.27
CA GLU A 163 -14.86 0.42 -9.57
C GLU A 163 -15.14 -0.77 -10.51
N LYS A 164 -14.45 -0.82 -11.65
CA LYS A 164 -14.62 -1.86 -12.65
C LYS A 164 -13.75 -3.09 -12.35
N VAL A 165 -14.38 -4.26 -12.41
CA VAL A 165 -13.71 -5.57 -12.42
C VAL A 165 -13.72 -6.11 -13.85
N TYR A 166 -12.54 -6.47 -14.37
CA TYR A 166 -12.39 -7.11 -15.66
C TYR A 166 -12.28 -8.63 -15.48
N LEU A 167 -13.22 -9.33 -16.04
CA LEU A 167 -13.22 -10.79 -16.02
C LEU A 167 -12.19 -11.35 -16.99
N SER A 168 -11.81 -12.61 -16.82
CA SER A 168 -10.75 -13.25 -17.62
C SER A 168 -10.96 -13.08 -19.12
N GLU A 169 -12.22 -13.19 -19.58
CA GLU A 169 -12.64 -13.05 -20.97
C GLU A 169 -12.69 -11.60 -21.48
N GLU A 170 -12.78 -10.62 -20.55
CA GLU A 170 -12.82 -9.20 -20.89
C GLU A 170 -11.43 -8.55 -20.87
N ARG A 171 -10.44 -9.21 -20.23
CA ARG A 171 -9.11 -8.67 -20.05
C ARG A 171 -8.39 -8.52 -21.37
N LYS A 172 -8.02 -7.31 -21.71
CA LYS A 172 -7.12 -7.04 -22.83
C LYS A 172 -5.71 -7.47 -22.46
N THR A 173 -5.38 -8.73 -22.74
CA THR A 173 -4.07 -9.31 -22.46
C THR A 173 -3.10 -8.96 -23.56
N ILE A 174 -1.98 -8.32 -23.23
CA ILE A 174 -0.93 -7.95 -24.17
C ILE A 174 0.38 -8.61 -23.72
N ARG A 175 1.11 -9.25 -24.64
CA ARG A 175 2.44 -9.78 -24.36
C ARG A 175 3.43 -8.65 -24.16
N GLN A 176 4.43 -8.83 -23.28
CA GLN A 176 5.42 -7.80 -23.00
C GLN A 176 6.17 -7.35 -24.28
N ASN A 177 6.52 -8.29 -25.17
CA ASN A 177 7.18 -8.00 -26.43
C ASN A 177 6.30 -7.29 -27.49
N GLN A 178 5.01 -7.11 -27.22
CA GLN A 178 4.05 -6.36 -28.06
C GLN A 178 3.79 -4.94 -27.50
N LEU A 179 4.35 -4.61 -26.35
CA LEU A 179 4.23 -3.27 -25.78
C LEU A 179 5.21 -2.33 -26.48
N ASP A 180 4.70 -1.20 -26.94
CA ASP A 180 5.46 -0.11 -27.55
C ASP A 180 4.96 1.26 -27.09
N SER A 181 5.54 2.33 -27.58
CA SER A 181 5.18 3.71 -27.19
C SER A 181 3.74 4.11 -27.58
N SER A 182 3.13 3.42 -28.55
CA SER A 182 1.76 3.71 -29.01
C SER A 182 0.70 3.12 -28.06
N ASN A 183 0.94 1.93 -27.50
CA ASN A 183 -0.02 1.16 -26.74
C ASN A 183 0.30 1.02 -25.24
N SER A 184 1.48 1.51 -24.81
CA SER A 184 1.91 1.40 -23.42
C SER A 184 2.42 2.72 -22.84
N ARG A 185 2.54 2.74 -21.54
CA ARG A 185 3.14 3.80 -20.73
C ARG A 185 4.07 3.22 -19.67
N PRO A 186 5.01 4.00 -19.12
CA PRO A 186 5.77 3.58 -17.95
C PRO A 186 4.84 3.24 -16.77
N PHE A 187 5.26 2.31 -15.92
CA PHE A 187 4.63 2.07 -14.64
C PHE A 187 4.74 3.33 -13.78
N SER A 188 3.64 3.84 -13.21
CA SER A 188 3.67 5.06 -12.39
C SER A 188 4.12 4.76 -10.96
N LEU A 189 3.49 3.80 -10.30
CA LEU A 189 3.80 3.33 -8.95
C LEU A 189 3.49 1.85 -8.85
N CYS A 190 4.51 1.02 -8.61
CA CYS A 190 4.37 -0.39 -8.25
C CYS A 190 4.46 -0.47 -6.73
N ASN A 191 3.36 -0.86 -6.04
CA ASN A 191 3.31 -0.80 -4.59
C ASN A 191 3.37 -2.16 -3.93
N ASP A 192 2.35 -2.98 -4.12
CA ASP A 192 2.26 -4.28 -3.50
C ASP A 192 1.94 -5.37 -4.52
N LEU A 193 2.13 -6.63 -4.15
CA LEU A 193 1.92 -7.76 -5.04
C LEU A 193 1.43 -9.01 -4.29
N ALA A 194 0.61 -9.80 -4.98
CA ALA A 194 0.19 -11.13 -4.53
C ALA A 194 0.49 -12.16 -5.60
N VAL A 195 1.04 -13.30 -5.19
CA VAL A 195 1.51 -14.37 -6.08
C VAL A 195 0.61 -15.59 -5.92
N SER A 196 0.16 -16.18 -7.04
CA SER A 196 -0.56 -17.46 -7.00
C SER A 196 0.34 -18.59 -6.47
N LYS A 197 -0.27 -19.61 -5.87
CA LYS A 197 0.47 -20.74 -5.26
C LYS A 197 1.39 -21.46 -6.24
N ASP A 198 1.03 -21.47 -7.52
CA ASP A 198 1.86 -22.04 -8.59
C ASP A 198 2.98 -21.11 -9.07
N GLY A 199 3.03 -19.87 -8.56
CA GLY A 199 4.02 -18.86 -8.94
C GLY A 199 3.86 -18.25 -10.34
N LYS A 200 2.76 -18.56 -11.05
CA LYS A 200 2.58 -18.20 -12.46
C LYS A 200 1.85 -16.86 -12.64
N ARG A 201 0.94 -16.53 -11.75
CA ARG A 201 0.13 -15.31 -11.79
C ARG A 201 0.58 -14.37 -10.69
N ILE A 202 0.95 -13.16 -11.06
CA ILE A 202 1.39 -12.11 -10.14
C ILE A 202 0.43 -10.94 -10.30
N TYR A 203 -0.30 -10.64 -9.25
CA TYR A 203 -1.20 -9.50 -9.16
C TYR A 203 -0.47 -8.33 -8.54
N ILE A 204 -0.54 -7.16 -9.17
CA ILE A 204 0.31 -6.00 -8.84
C ILE A 204 -0.58 -4.79 -8.66
N THR A 205 -0.46 -4.10 -7.54
CA THR A 205 -1.18 -2.85 -7.30
C THR A 205 -0.45 -1.65 -7.91
N GLU A 206 -1.22 -0.79 -8.57
CA GLU A 206 -0.82 0.55 -8.97
C GLU A 206 -1.79 1.53 -8.29
N PRO A 207 -1.41 2.10 -7.13
CA PRO A 207 -2.28 2.97 -6.34
C PRO A 207 -2.84 4.14 -7.12
N PHE A 208 -2.04 4.74 -7.99
CA PHE A 208 -2.45 5.86 -8.84
C PHE A 208 -1.54 6.01 -10.05
N GLU A 209 -2.09 6.60 -11.12
CA GLU A 209 -1.42 6.86 -12.39
C GLU A 209 -1.10 8.34 -12.52
N ARG A 210 0.19 8.71 -12.34
CA ARG A 210 0.72 10.06 -12.52
C ARG A 210 2.19 10.00 -12.92
N GLU A 211 2.65 10.97 -13.72
CA GLU A 211 4.06 11.04 -14.14
C GLU A 211 5.03 11.26 -12.97
N ASP A 212 4.62 12.05 -11.97
CA ASP A 212 5.40 12.37 -10.76
C ASP A 212 5.08 11.44 -9.58
N ALA A 213 4.47 10.28 -9.85
CA ALA A 213 4.10 9.32 -8.82
C ALA A 213 5.32 8.88 -8.02
N SER A 214 5.18 8.89 -6.71
CA SER A 214 6.20 8.43 -5.77
C SER A 214 5.57 8.02 -4.45
N MET A 215 6.18 7.06 -3.77
CA MET A 215 5.76 6.66 -2.42
C MET A 215 5.97 7.81 -1.42
N GLY A 216 5.22 7.80 -0.34
CA GLY A 216 5.29 8.80 0.70
C GLY A 216 4.66 10.13 0.28
N SER A 217 5.44 11.19 0.19
CA SER A 217 4.92 12.53 -0.12
C SER A 217 4.19 12.64 -1.46
N GLY A 218 4.55 11.82 -2.44
CA GLY A 218 3.88 11.77 -3.73
C GLY A 218 2.44 11.24 -3.67
N ALA A 219 2.06 10.57 -2.58
CA ALA A 219 0.71 10.06 -2.36
C ALA A 219 -0.27 11.11 -1.79
N VAL A 220 0.22 12.21 -1.22
CA VAL A 220 -0.61 13.24 -0.56
C VAL A 220 -1.68 13.83 -1.49
N PRO A 221 -1.39 14.16 -2.76
CA PRO A 221 -2.40 14.65 -3.68
C PRO A 221 -3.55 13.67 -3.91
N GLU A 222 -3.26 12.38 -3.99
CA GLU A 222 -4.27 11.32 -4.14
C GLU A 222 -5.13 11.20 -2.88
N ALA A 223 -4.52 11.29 -1.70
CA ALA A 223 -5.23 11.27 -0.42
C ALA A 223 -6.20 12.45 -0.25
N ILE A 224 -5.86 13.62 -0.80
CA ILE A 224 -6.73 14.80 -0.79
C ILE A 224 -7.77 14.71 -1.91
N GLY A 225 -7.35 14.35 -3.13
CA GLY A 225 -8.17 14.36 -4.33
C GLY A 225 -9.22 13.26 -4.36
N LEU A 226 -8.90 12.06 -3.90
CA LEU A 226 -9.67 10.83 -4.05
C LEU A 226 -9.94 10.49 -5.52
N TYR A 227 -8.88 10.51 -6.34
CA TYR A 227 -9.00 10.20 -7.76
C TYR A 227 -9.17 8.69 -7.97
N PRO A 228 -10.05 8.25 -8.88
CA PRO A 228 -10.24 6.84 -9.18
C PRO A 228 -9.15 6.33 -10.17
N HIS A 229 -7.89 6.47 -9.79
CA HIS A 229 -6.72 6.11 -10.62
C HIS A 229 -6.12 4.75 -10.25
N GLY A 230 -6.55 4.15 -9.13
CA GLY A 230 -6.05 2.88 -8.65
C GLY A 230 -6.41 1.72 -9.58
N LYS A 231 -5.42 0.87 -9.83
CA LYS A 231 -5.52 -0.28 -10.72
C LYS A 231 -4.88 -1.52 -10.12
N LEU A 232 -5.38 -2.68 -10.51
CA LEU A 232 -4.76 -3.96 -10.28
C LEU A 232 -4.41 -4.59 -11.62
N TRP A 233 -3.16 -4.99 -11.77
CA TRP A 233 -2.64 -5.64 -12.96
C TRP A 233 -2.35 -7.11 -12.68
N LEU A 234 -2.51 -7.96 -13.68
CA LEU A 234 -2.07 -9.36 -13.67
C LEU A 234 -0.91 -9.52 -14.64
N TYR A 235 0.23 -9.97 -14.15
CA TYR A 235 1.32 -10.50 -14.96
C TYR A 235 1.25 -12.03 -14.98
N ASP A 236 1.03 -12.60 -16.17
CA ASP A 236 1.05 -14.04 -16.43
C ASP A 236 2.45 -14.42 -16.94
N ARG A 237 3.21 -15.13 -16.10
CA ARG A 237 4.60 -15.50 -16.40
C ARG A 237 4.71 -16.49 -17.56
N GLU A 238 3.78 -17.43 -17.70
CA GLU A 238 3.84 -18.43 -18.77
C GLU A 238 3.62 -17.80 -20.14
N LYS A 239 2.77 -16.81 -20.20
CA LYS A 239 2.45 -16.10 -21.45
C LYS A 239 3.33 -14.85 -21.65
N ASP A 240 4.12 -14.49 -20.65
CA ASP A 240 4.86 -13.22 -20.58
C ASP A 240 3.94 -12.04 -20.96
N SER A 241 2.81 -11.94 -20.28
CA SER A 241 1.76 -11.00 -20.65
C SER A 241 1.18 -10.26 -19.45
N ILE A 242 0.70 -9.03 -19.71
CA ILE A 242 0.07 -8.16 -18.73
C ILE A 242 -1.38 -7.90 -19.10
N SER A 243 -2.26 -7.86 -18.11
CA SER A 243 -3.67 -7.50 -18.29
C SER A 243 -4.22 -6.73 -17.11
N LEU A 244 -5.19 -5.84 -17.37
CA LEU A 244 -5.89 -5.07 -16.36
C LEU A 244 -6.95 -5.94 -15.67
N VAL A 245 -6.97 -5.94 -14.34
CA VAL A 245 -7.92 -6.72 -13.53
C VAL A 245 -8.94 -5.83 -12.83
N LEU A 246 -8.48 -4.76 -12.18
CA LEU A 246 -9.32 -3.74 -11.54
C LEU A 246 -8.94 -2.37 -12.06
N ASN A 247 -9.94 -1.49 -12.21
CA ASN A 247 -9.75 -0.10 -12.61
C ASN A 247 -10.75 0.82 -11.90
N GLY A 248 -10.33 2.06 -11.64
CA GLY A 248 -11.23 3.09 -11.14
C GLY A 248 -11.47 3.04 -9.64
N PHE A 249 -10.63 2.39 -8.89
CA PHE A 249 -10.58 2.46 -7.43
C PHE A 249 -9.70 3.63 -6.98
N THR A 250 -9.79 4.01 -5.71
CA THR A 250 -9.00 5.12 -5.18
C THR A 250 -7.88 4.58 -4.31
N PHE A 251 -6.63 4.67 -4.79
CA PHE A 251 -5.46 4.26 -4.03
C PHE A 251 -5.53 2.81 -3.55
N ILE A 252 -5.49 1.85 -4.50
CA ILE A 252 -5.33 0.42 -4.16
C ILE A 252 -3.90 0.22 -3.64
N ASP A 253 -3.78 -0.29 -2.42
CA ASP A 253 -2.49 -0.47 -1.74
C ASP A 253 -2.21 -1.95 -1.46
N GLY A 254 -2.37 -2.41 -0.21
CA GLY A 254 -2.18 -3.78 0.18
C GLY A 254 -3.11 -4.76 -0.54
N ILE A 255 -2.61 -5.96 -0.87
CA ILE A 255 -3.37 -6.98 -1.59
C ILE A 255 -3.12 -8.38 -1.04
N LEU A 256 -4.19 -9.19 -0.97
CA LEU A 256 -4.13 -10.63 -0.73
C LEU A 256 -4.86 -11.36 -1.85
N LEU A 257 -4.26 -12.42 -2.38
CA LEU A 257 -4.92 -13.33 -3.32
C LEU A 257 -5.56 -14.49 -2.55
N GLU A 258 -6.82 -14.76 -2.84
CA GLU A 258 -7.54 -15.93 -2.35
C GLU A 258 -7.81 -16.89 -3.53
N GLU A 259 -7.33 -18.11 -3.40
CA GLU A 259 -7.53 -19.16 -4.38
C GLU A 259 -8.45 -20.24 -3.78
N GLY A 260 -9.65 -20.37 -4.36
CA GLY A 260 -10.63 -21.38 -4.00
C GLY A 260 -10.26 -22.78 -4.47
N LYS A 261 -10.98 -23.79 -3.98
CA LYS A 261 -10.71 -25.21 -4.29
C LYS A 261 -10.98 -25.59 -5.75
N ALA A 262 -11.93 -24.93 -6.40
CA ALA A 262 -12.31 -25.18 -7.79
C ALA A 262 -11.63 -24.19 -8.78
N GLY A 263 -10.59 -23.48 -8.33
CA GLY A 263 -9.85 -22.52 -9.15
C GLY A 263 -10.50 -21.14 -9.23
N GLU A 264 -11.47 -20.85 -8.34
CA GLU A 264 -11.97 -19.49 -8.18
C GLU A 264 -10.88 -18.61 -7.57
N GLU A 265 -10.82 -17.38 -8.00
CA GLU A 265 -9.91 -16.40 -7.47
C GLU A 265 -10.68 -15.15 -7.04
N SER A 266 -10.32 -14.64 -5.87
CA SER A 266 -10.69 -13.30 -5.42
C SER A 266 -9.49 -12.59 -4.84
N VAL A 267 -9.56 -11.26 -4.80
CA VAL A 267 -8.56 -10.43 -4.17
C VAL A 267 -9.19 -9.63 -3.06
N ILE A 268 -8.53 -9.60 -1.90
CA ILE A 268 -8.83 -8.64 -0.83
C ILE A 268 -7.79 -7.52 -0.95
N PHE A 269 -8.25 -6.29 -0.92
CA PHE A 269 -7.36 -5.14 -1.06
C PHE A 269 -7.80 -3.96 -0.22
N THR A 270 -6.87 -3.09 0.11
CA THR A 270 -7.13 -1.81 0.77
C THR A 270 -7.39 -0.73 -0.27
N GLU A 271 -8.45 0.06 -0.06
CA GLU A 271 -8.66 1.33 -0.72
C GLU A 271 -8.36 2.43 0.30
N THR A 272 -7.05 2.65 0.46
CA THR A 272 -6.43 3.32 1.61
C THR A 272 -7.04 4.67 1.92
N THR A 273 -7.14 5.54 0.92
CA THR A 273 -7.58 6.92 1.12
C THR A 273 -9.10 7.07 1.23
N LYS A 274 -9.86 6.04 0.90
CA LYS A 274 -11.30 5.94 1.20
C LYS A 274 -11.62 5.19 2.49
N PHE A 275 -10.60 4.75 3.24
CA PHE A 275 -10.78 4.07 4.51
C PHE A 275 -11.62 2.81 4.39
N ARG A 276 -11.34 1.97 3.37
CA ARG A 276 -12.09 0.74 3.07
C ARG A 276 -11.18 -0.46 2.88
N ILE A 277 -11.71 -1.64 3.18
CA ILE A 277 -11.16 -2.93 2.75
C ILE A 277 -12.24 -3.61 1.92
N LEU A 278 -11.87 -4.09 0.74
CA LEU A 278 -12.80 -4.68 -0.23
C LEU A 278 -12.32 -6.07 -0.65
N ARG A 279 -13.28 -6.88 -1.11
CA ARG A 279 -13.04 -8.11 -1.86
C ARG A 279 -13.60 -7.95 -3.26
N ALA A 280 -12.85 -8.39 -4.27
CA ALA A 280 -13.32 -8.50 -5.65
C ALA A 280 -13.17 -9.94 -6.13
N ASP A 281 -14.26 -10.54 -6.57
CA ASP A 281 -14.26 -11.88 -7.17
C ASP A 281 -13.87 -11.73 -8.64
N ILE A 282 -12.67 -12.23 -8.99
CA ILE A 282 -12.04 -12.03 -10.31
C ILE A 282 -12.16 -13.24 -11.21
N SER A 283 -12.66 -14.38 -10.67
CA SER A 283 -13.02 -15.58 -11.44
C SER A 283 -14.12 -16.36 -10.71
N GLY A 284 -14.59 -17.48 -11.28
CA GLY A 284 -15.60 -18.35 -10.71
C GLY A 284 -17.05 -17.85 -10.84
N ASN A 285 -17.97 -18.41 -10.06
CA ASN A 285 -19.41 -18.17 -10.17
C ASN A 285 -19.84 -16.76 -9.75
N ASN A 286 -19.10 -16.13 -8.83
CA ASN A 286 -19.36 -14.78 -8.33
C ASN A 286 -18.52 -13.71 -9.01
N LYS A 287 -17.82 -14.07 -10.10
CA LYS A 287 -16.92 -13.15 -10.82
C LYS A 287 -17.58 -11.81 -11.13
N GLY A 288 -16.82 -10.75 -10.94
CA GLY A 288 -17.29 -9.38 -11.14
C GLY A 288 -17.94 -8.73 -9.92
N LYS A 289 -18.21 -9.51 -8.85
CA LYS A 289 -18.77 -8.96 -7.61
C LYS A 289 -17.68 -8.24 -6.82
N VAL A 290 -18.00 -7.03 -6.39
CA VAL A 290 -17.21 -6.29 -5.40
C VAL A 290 -18.01 -6.22 -4.09
N GLN A 291 -17.36 -6.59 -3.00
CA GLN A 291 -17.92 -6.54 -1.66
C GLN A 291 -17.08 -5.60 -0.81
N VAL A 292 -17.70 -4.64 -0.15
CA VAL A 292 -17.05 -3.86 0.90
C VAL A 292 -17.06 -4.69 2.17
N LEU A 293 -15.89 -5.14 2.63
CA LEU A 293 -15.73 -5.89 3.87
C LEU A 293 -15.83 -4.94 5.07
N PHE A 294 -15.06 -3.86 5.03
CA PHE A 294 -15.12 -2.77 6.00
C PHE A 294 -15.03 -1.43 5.29
N GLU A 295 -15.80 -0.46 5.76
CA GLU A 295 -15.69 0.94 5.42
C GLU A 295 -15.62 1.82 6.67
N ASN A 296 -15.30 3.09 6.50
CA ASN A 296 -15.15 4.02 7.62
C ASN A 296 -14.11 3.57 8.66
N LEU A 297 -13.03 2.95 8.20
CA LEU A 297 -11.94 2.52 9.07
C LEU A 297 -11.41 3.65 9.95
N PRO A 298 -10.84 3.35 11.13
CA PRO A 298 -10.30 4.36 12.05
C PRO A 298 -9.02 5.04 11.55
N GLY A 299 -8.46 4.55 10.45
CA GLY A 299 -7.26 5.10 9.81
C GLY A 299 -7.06 4.57 8.40
N LEU A 300 -5.98 5.01 7.78
CA LEU A 300 -5.54 4.57 6.45
C LEU A 300 -5.02 3.15 6.56
N ALA A 301 -5.78 2.18 6.08
CA ALA A 301 -5.35 0.80 5.93
C ALA A 301 -4.34 0.73 4.78
N ASP A 302 -3.18 0.17 5.05
CA ASP A 302 -2.04 0.09 4.13
C ASP A 302 -1.82 -1.37 3.70
N GLY A 303 -0.72 -2.02 4.06
CA GLY A 303 -0.45 -3.41 3.74
C GLY A 303 -1.35 -4.42 4.46
N LEU A 304 -1.51 -5.58 3.84
CA LEU A 304 -2.28 -6.73 4.33
C LEU A 304 -1.40 -7.96 4.40
N GLU A 305 -1.51 -8.76 5.48
CA GLU A 305 -0.80 -10.04 5.59
C GLU A 305 -1.68 -11.08 6.28
N ARG A 306 -1.43 -12.37 6.01
CA ARG A 306 -2.13 -13.48 6.68
C ARG A 306 -1.23 -14.19 7.67
N ASP A 307 -1.79 -14.55 8.83
CA ASP A 307 -1.12 -15.47 9.73
C ASP A 307 -1.42 -16.95 9.39
N GLU A 308 -0.78 -17.86 10.12
CA GLU A 308 -0.93 -19.31 9.96
C GLU A 308 -2.38 -19.81 10.19
N LYS A 309 -3.19 -19.08 10.96
CA LYS A 309 -4.62 -19.35 11.16
C LYS A 309 -5.49 -18.74 10.06
N GLY A 310 -4.89 -18.02 9.13
CA GLY A 310 -5.54 -17.34 8.01
C GLY A 310 -6.18 -15.99 8.37
N ARG A 311 -6.00 -15.46 9.58
CA ARG A 311 -6.49 -14.14 9.99
C ARG A 311 -5.74 -13.06 9.21
N ILE A 312 -6.43 -11.97 8.91
CA ILE A 312 -5.87 -10.86 8.12
C ILE A 312 -5.36 -9.79 9.08
N TRP A 313 -4.10 -9.46 8.98
CA TRP A 313 -3.44 -8.40 9.70
C TRP A 313 -3.28 -7.19 8.80
N VAL A 314 -3.68 -6.04 9.30
CA VAL A 314 -3.75 -4.78 8.53
C VAL A 314 -2.92 -3.74 9.24
N GLY A 315 -1.96 -3.15 8.53
CA GLY A 315 -1.28 -1.95 9.00
C GLY A 315 -2.21 -0.73 8.91
N ILE A 316 -2.25 0.09 9.96
CA ILE A 316 -2.94 1.38 9.95
C ILE A 316 -1.88 2.46 10.03
N ILE A 317 -1.46 2.94 8.87
CA ILE A 317 -0.30 3.84 8.77
C ILE A 317 -0.55 5.21 9.42
N LYS A 318 -1.76 5.75 9.29
CA LYS A 318 -2.18 7.04 9.85
C LYS A 318 -3.61 6.99 10.36
N PRO A 319 -3.95 7.74 11.43
CA PRO A 319 -5.32 7.81 11.91
C PRO A 319 -6.19 8.62 10.95
N ARG A 320 -7.47 8.31 10.92
CA ARG A 320 -8.49 9.20 10.35
C ARG A 320 -8.62 10.44 11.24
N SER A 321 -8.62 11.62 10.62
CA SER A 321 -8.72 12.89 11.35
C SER A 321 -9.99 13.65 11.01
N GLY A 322 -10.43 14.53 11.92
CA GLY A 322 -11.54 15.44 11.66
C GLY A 322 -11.29 16.38 10.47
N LEU A 323 -10.02 16.75 10.24
CA LEU A 323 -9.63 17.55 9.07
C LEU A 323 -9.87 16.80 7.76
N VAL A 324 -9.47 15.53 7.68
CA VAL A 324 -9.71 14.68 6.51
C VAL A 324 -11.21 14.54 6.24
N ASN A 325 -12.00 14.27 7.27
CA ASN A 325 -13.46 14.21 7.16
C ASN A 325 -14.04 15.52 6.62
N PHE A 326 -13.57 16.66 7.13
CA PHE A 326 -14.00 17.98 6.67
C PHE A 326 -13.65 18.22 5.19
N VAL A 327 -12.42 17.91 4.81
CA VAL A 327 -11.93 18.07 3.42
C VAL A 327 -12.75 17.24 2.44
N HIS A 328 -13.04 15.98 2.76
CA HIS A 328 -13.82 15.11 1.88
C HIS A 328 -15.29 15.48 1.80
N ARG A 329 -15.84 16.07 2.85
CA ARG A 329 -17.21 16.65 2.83
C ARG A 329 -17.31 17.94 2.02
N ASN A 330 -16.20 18.66 1.83
CA ASN A 330 -16.13 19.98 1.25
C ASN A 330 -15.14 20.05 0.09
N PRO A 331 -15.46 19.48 -1.10
CA PRO A 331 -14.53 19.40 -2.22
C PRO A 331 -13.92 20.73 -2.66
N TRP A 332 -14.60 21.84 -2.44
CA TRP A 332 -14.15 23.18 -2.79
C TRP A 332 -12.80 23.57 -2.12
N ILE A 333 -12.49 22.98 -0.95
CA ILE A 333 -11.22 23.26 -0.25
C ILE A 333 -10.07 22.43 -0.77
N LYS A 334 -10.32 21.32 -1.50
CA LYS A 334 -9.28 20.40 -1.93
C LYS A 334 -8.26 21.07 -2.84
N SER A 335 -8.72 21.89 -3.81
CA SER A 335 -7.81 22.62 -4.72
C SER A 335 -6.88 23.58 -3.96
N PHE A 336 -7.40 24.24 -2.93
CA PHE A 336 -6.59 25.09 -2.07
C PHE A 336 -5.52 24.27 -1.32
N LEU A 337 -5.90 23.17 -0.69
CA LEU A 337 -4.94 22.31 0.02
C LEU A 337 -3.88 21.71 -0.91
N LEU A 338 -4.26 21.35 -2.13
CA LEU A 338 -3.32 20.85 -3.15
C LEU A 338 -2.32 21.91 -3.63
N SER A 339 -2.65 23.19 -3.50
CA SER A 339 -1.73 24.30 -3.83
C SER A 339 -0.74 24.63 -2.70
N LEU A 340 -0.95 24.12 -1.49
CA LEU A 340 -0.07 24.37 -0.36
C LEU A 340 1.19 23.49 -0.42
N PRO A 341 2.35 23.99 0.01
CA PRO A 341 3.51 23.14 0.24
C PRO A 341 3.18 22.03 1.23
N GLN A 342 3.47 20.78 0.87
CA GLN A 342 3.10 19.60 1.68
C GLN A 342 3.61 19.68 3.13
N LYS A 343 4.78 20.30 3.36
CA LYS A 343 5.35 20.55 4.71
C LYS A 343 4.45 21.36 5.64
N LEU A 344 3.44 22.06 5.10
CA LEU A 344 2.46 22.83 5.90
C LEU A 344 1.24 21.99 6.28
N LEU A 345 1.07 20.81 5.71
CA LEU A 345 -0.02 19.92 6.03
C LEU A 345 0.28 19.18 7.35
N PRO A 346 -0.66 19.14 8.31
CA PRO A 346 -0.44 18.46 9.57
C PRO A 346 -0.43 16.93 9.33
N ILE A 347 0.68 16.28 9.67
CA ILE A 347 0.81 14.82 9.58
C ILE A 347 0.72 14.22 10.98
N ALA A 348 -0.27 13.36 11.19
CA ALA A 348 -0.42 12.65 12.46
C ALA A 348 0.72 11.64 12.67
N LYS A 349 1.13 11.47 13.93
CA LYS A 349 2.16 10.49 14.31
C LYS A 349 1.56 9.15 14.72
N LYS A 350 0.27 9.11 15.05
CA LYS A 350 -0.41 7.89 15.46
C LYS A 350 -0.41 6.86 14.34
N THR A 351 -0.29 5.60 14.72
CA THR A 351 -0.32 4.43 13.84
C THR A 351 -0.94 3.27 14.59
N GLY A 352 -1.30 2.19 13.93
CA GLY A 352 -1.92 1.07 14.62
C GLY A 352 -2.03 -0.19 13.78
N ILE A 353 -2.79 -1.13 14.29
CA ILE A 353 -3.11 -2.37 13.57
C ILE A 353 -4.58 -2.74 13.77
N LEU A 354 -5.13 -3.40 12.77
CA LEU A 354 -6.42 -4.06 12.80
C LEU A 354 -6.22 -5.53 12.42
N VAL A 355 -6.83 -6.45 13.18
CA VAL A 355 -6.83 -7.87 12.83
C VAL A 355 -8.24 -8.29 12.53
N LEU A 356 -8.45 -8.91 11.38
CA LEU A 356 -9.72 -9.45 10.94
C LEU A 356 -9.69 -10.99 10.99
N ASP A 357 -10.84 -11.59 11.00
CA ASP A 357 -10.98 -13.03 10.87
C ASP A 357 -10.52 -13.52 9.47
N ARG A 358 -10.57 -14.83 9.27
CA ARG A 358 -10.12 -15.44 8.01
C ARG A 358 -10.89 -14.94 6.79
N THR A 359 -12.17 -14.60 6.96
CA THR A 359 -13.02 -14.12 5.86
C THR A 359 -12.88 -12.63 5.61
N GLY A 360 -12.26 -11.90 6.55
CA GLY A 360 -12.16 -10.44 6.50
C GLY A 360 -13.46 -9.72 6.84
N GLU A 361 -14.48 -10.43 7.35
CA GLU A 361 -15.82 -9.88 7.62
C GLU A 361 -16.02 -9.50 9.09
N ARG A 362 -15.15 -9.96 9.99
CA ARG A 362 -15.24 -9.68 11.42
C ARG A 362 -13.92 -9.14 11.98
N ALA A 363 -13.99 -8.04 12.71
CA ALA A 363 -12.85 -7.52 13.45
C ALA A 363 -12.61 -8.36 14.71
N LEU A 364 -11.34 -8.73 14.95
CA LEU A 364 -10.90 -9.51 16.11
C LEU A 364 -10.11 -8.68 17.10
N TYR A 365 -9.37 -7.68 16.62
CA TYR A 365 -8.52 -6.83 17.44
C TYR A 365 -8.26 -5.51 16.71
N TYR A 366 -8.20 -4.44 17.47
CA TYR A 366 -7.79 -3.13 17.00
C TYR A 366 -7.01 -2.39 18.08
N VAL A 367 -5.96 -1.68 17.69
CA VAL A 367 -5.25 -0.74 18.56
C VAL A 367 -4.68 0.40 17.75
N MET A 368 -4.75 1.61 18.33
CA MET A 368 -4.08 2.80 17.80
C MET A 368 -3.05 3.28 18.80
N HIS A 369 -1.77 3.26 18.40
CA HIS A 369 -0.63 3.77 19.14
C HIS A 369 -0.46 5.28 18.94
N ASP A 370 0.04 5.99 19.94
CA ASP A 370 0.20 7.46 19.91
C ASP A 370 1.38 7.95 19.05
N GLY A 371 2.23 7.04 18.55
CA GLY A 371 3.40 7.36 17.72
C GLY A 371 4.67 7.68 18.51
N THR A 372 4.70 7.43 19.83
CA THR A 372 5.89 7.71 20.67
C THR A 372 6.97 6.64 20.57
N LYS A 373 6.59 5.37 20.38
CA LYS A 373 7.50 4.22 20.29
C LYS A 373 7.68 3.69 18.89
N ILE A 374 6.61 3.68 18.11
CA ILE A 374 6.58 3.26 16.72
C ILE A 374 5.60 4.15 15.96
N ARG A 375 5.84 4.42 14.70
CA ARG A 375 4.96 5.21 13.84
C ARG A 375 5.03 4.73 12.41
N ASP A 376 4.03 5.06 11.61
CA ASP A 376 4.00 4.74 10.18
C ASP A 376 4.11 3.22 9.91
N ILE A 377 3.36 2.41 10.67
CA ILE A 377 3.24 0.97 10.41
C ILE A 377 2.59 0.78 9.04
N SER A 378 3.35 0.26 8.06
CA SER A 378 2.83 -0.05 6.73
C SER A 378 2.09 -1.37 6.70
N VAL A 379 2.65 -2.41 7.29
CA VAL A 379 2.02 -3.74 7.37
C VAL A 379 2.31 -4.37 8.72
N ALA A 380 1.48 -5.30 9.14
CA ALA A 380 1.74 -6.17 10.30
C ALA A 380 1.97 -7.60 9.80
N VAL A 381 3.18 -8.11 9.95
CA VAL A 381 3.60 -9.43 9.43
C VAL A 381 3.73 -10.44 10.58
N PRO A 382 2.69 -11.25 10.84
CA PRO A 382 2.76 -12.29 11.86
C PRO A 382 3.59 -13.46 11.35
N TYR A 383 4.63 -13.82 12.09
CA TYR A 383 5.46 -14.96 11.75
C TYR A 383 6.03 -15.65 13.01
N GLY A 384 5.91 -16.96 13.08
CA GLY A 384 6.32 -17.75 14.24
C GLY A 384 5.57 -17.29 15.50
N LYS A 385 6.29 -16.82 16.52
CA LYS A 385 5.72 -16.38 17.80
C LYS A 385 5.56 -14.85 17.91
N LYS A 386 5.87 -14.09 16.88
CA LYS A 386 5.87 -12.63 16.89
C LYS A 386 5.05 -12.06 15.72
N ALA A 387 4.52 -10.86 15.91
CA ALA A 387 4.13 -9.99 14.83
C ALA A 387 5.25 -8.96 14.64
N TYR A 388 5.68 -8.78 13.41
CA TYR A 388 6.68 -7.80 13.01
C TYR A 388 6.01 -6.61 12.33
N PHE A 389 6.60 -5.43 12.48
CA PHE A 389 5.99 -4.18 12.03
C PHE A 389 6.97 -3.38 11.16
N PRO A 390 6.97 -3.60 9.84
CA PRO A 390 7.55 -2.67 8.90
C PRO A 390 7.03 -1.25 9.13
N VAL A 391 7.93 -0.26 9.06
CA VAL A 391 7.59 1.13 9.30
C VAL A 391 8.07 2.02 8.17
N PHE A 392 7.16 2.74 7.55
CA PHE A 392 7.43 3.65 6.45
C PHE A 392 7.96 5.01 6.95
N ASP A 393 9.12 4.97 7.63
CA ASP A 393 9.78 6.14 8.20
C ASP A 393 11.31 6.06 8.02
N LYS A 394 11.87 6.89 7.14
CA LYS A 394 13.32 6.94 6.86
C LYS A 394 14.20 7.12 8.09
N THR A 395 13.65 7.70 9.16
CA THR A 395 14.40 7.96 10.41
C THR A 395 14.36 6.80 11.38
N SER A 396 13.47 5.84 11.16
CA SER A 396 13.33 4.64 11.99
C SER A 396 14.53 3.72 11.86
N ARG A 397 14.84 3.01 12.95
CA ARG A 397 15.93 2.03 13.01
C ARG A 397 15.50 0.81 13.79
N GLY A 398 15.83 -0.35 13.23
CA GLY A 398 15.60 -1.66 13.82
C GLY A 398 14.38 -2.39 13.29
N LEU A 399 14.33 -3.67 13.63
CA LEU A 399 13.20 -4.56 13.36
C LEU A 399 12.26 -4.55 14.55
N TYR A 400 11.08 -3.98 14.37
CA TYR A 400 10.06 -3.87 15.42
C TYR A 400 9.23 -5.15 15.49
N SER A 401 9.00 -5.64 16.71
CA SER A 401 8.15 -6.82 16.91
C SER A 401 7.44 -6.80 18.27
N VAL A 402 6.32 -7.54 18.34
CA VAL A 402 5.56 -7.80 19.58
C VAL A 402 5.21 -9.29 19.63
N PRO A 403 5.30 -9.98 20.77
CA PRO A 403 4.86 -11.36 20.89
C PRO A 403 3.38 -11.53 20.53
N LEU A 404 3.06 -12.53 19.68
CA LEU A 404 1.68 -12.77 19.19
C LEU A 404 0.67 -13.00 20.30
N GLU A 405 1.08 -13.64 21.40
CA GLU A 405 0.24 -13.88 22.59
C GLU A 405 -0.30 -12.60 23.24
N THR A 406 0.38 -11.46 22.99
CA THR A 406 -0.01 -10.15 23.51
C THR A 406 -1.34 -9.66 22.95
N PHE A 407 -1.70 -10.08 21.72
CA PHE A 407 -2.88 -9.59 21.02
C PHE A 407 -4.18 -10.27 21.45
N LEU A 408 -4.13 -11.29 22.31
CA LEU A 408 -5.30 -11.99 22.88
C LEU A 408 -6.35 -12.35 21.81
N LEU A 409 -5.90 -12.69 20.62
CA LEU A 409 -6.75 -13.15 19.52
C LEU A 409 -7.28 -14.53 19.91
N GLY A 410 -8.53 -14.66 20.22
CA GLY A 410 -9.15 -15.97 20.49
C GLY A 410 -8.84 -17.03 19.42
N ASP A 411 -9.09 -18.28 19.73
CA ASP A 411 -8.90 -19.41 18.80
C ASP A 411 -9.76 -19.33 17.57
#